data_6921a9ee6edb952851deca6de892ddd0
#
_entry.id   6921a9ee6edb952851deca6de892ddd0
#
_cell.length_a   1.000
_cell.length_b   1.000
_cell.length_c   1.000
_cell.angle_alpha   90.00
_cell.angle_beta   90.00
_cell.angle_gamma   90.00
#
_symmetry.space_group_name_H-M   'P 1'
#
loop_
_entity.id
_entity.type
_entity.pdbx_description
1 polymer ?
#
loop_
_entity_poly.entity_id
_entity_poly.type
_entity_poly.pdbx_seq_one_letter_code
_entity_poly.pdbx_strand_id
1 'polypeptide(L)'
;TNAELKAMDAAVIARIDATLLPQMDRHHLRLLAHCLESFKAMRGGNEGLLPDAASRRRWCEQQPVVAEDPAFLRSLMQQLNGAAEQLQDLANSLGKSPLELQLDDLITAAEARCHHQLQNKSSDAP
;
A
#
# COMPACT_ATOMS: atom_id res chain seq x y z
N THR A 1 3.37 17.51 8.81
CA THR A 1 4.69 17.54 9.47
C THR A 1 5.20 16.14 9.77
N ASN A 2 6.50 16.01 10.01
CA ASN A 2 7.11 14.71 10.28
C ASN A 2 6.54 14.03 11.52
N ALA A 3 6.17 14.80 12.53
CA ALA A 3 5.60 14.25 13.77
C ALA A 3 4.21 13.65 13.53
N GLU A 4 3.39 14.30 12.72
CA GLU A 4 2.06 13.81 12.36
C GLU A 4 2.14 12.55 11.51
N LEU A 5 3.07 12.53 10.53
CA LEU A 5 3.29 11.35 9.70
C LEU A 5 3.77 10.17 10.51
N LYS A 6 4.68 10.39 11.47
CA LYS A 6 5.17 9.33 12.36
C LYS A 6 4.07 8.81 13.28
N ALA A 7 3.20 9.68 13.79
CA ALA A 7 2.08 9.27 14.62
C ALA A 7 1.07 8.43 13.82
N MET A 8 0.78 8.82 12.57
CA MET A 8 -0.09 8.06 11.68
C MET A 8 0.52 6.69 11.37
N ASP A 9 1.82 6.66 11.08
CA ASP A 9 2.53 5.41 10.78
C ASP A 9 2.48 4.46 11.98
N ALA A 10 2.67 4.96 13.19
CA ALA A 10 2.61 4.15 14.40
C ALA A 10 1.20 3.57 14.62
N ALA A 11 0.16 4.37 14.41
CA ALA A 11 -1.22 3.91 14.54
C ALA A 11 -1.57 2.86 13.48
N VAL A 12 -1.11 3.06 12.24
CA VAL A 12 -1.29 2.11 11.14
C VAL A 12 -0.61 0.79 11.46
N ILE A 13 0.63 0.83 11.91
CA ILE A 13 1.39 -0.36 12.27
C ILE A 13 0.69 -1.11 13.40
N ALA A 14 0.23 -0.41 14.43
CA ALA A 14 -0.47 -1.02 15.57
C ALA A 14 -1.75 -1.73 15.12
N ARG A 15 -2.51 -1.12 14.21
CA ARG A 15 -3.73 -1.73 13.67
C ARG A 15 -3.44 -2.99 12.88
N ILE A 16 -2.41 -2.95 12.04
CA ILE A 16 -2.01 -4.10 11.23
C ILE A 16 -1.50 -5.22 12.13
N ASP A 17 -0.70 -4.89 13.13
CA ASP A 17 -0.16 -5.89 14.06
C ASP A 17 -1.24 -6.50 14.96
N ALA A 18 -2.37 -5.83 15.13
CA ALA A 18 -3.51 -6.37 15.86
C ALA A 18 -4.31 -7.39 15.06
N THR A 19 -4.07 -7.52 13.75
CA THR A 19 -4.73 -8.54 12.93
C THR A 19 -4.12 -9.91 13.22
N LEU A 20 -4.87 -10.97 12.89
CA LEU A 20 -4.37 -12.35 13.01
C LEU A 20 -3.68 -12.84 11.75
N LEU A 21 -3.32 -11.93 10.86
CA LEU A 21 -2.63 -12.26 9.60
C LEU A 21 -1.21 -12.77 9.87
N PRO A 22 -0.71 -13.70 9.02
CA PRO A 22 0.70 -14.10 9.06
C PRO A 22 1.65 -12.92 8.91
N GLN A 23 2.87 -13.06 9.41
CA GLN A 23 3.86 -11.98 9.41
C GLN A 23 4.14 -11.43 8.02
N MET A 24 4.23 -12.30 7.00
CA MET A 24 4.48 -11.86 5.62
C MET A 24 3.34 -11.02 5.09
N ASP A 25 2.10 -11.39 5.40
CA ASP A 25 0.92 -10.64 4.99
C ASP A 25 0.84 -9.29 5.69
N ARG A 26 1.20 -9.25 6.97
CA ARG A 26 1.25 -7.98 7.71
C ARG A 26 2.32 -7.04 7.14
N HIS A 27 3.47 -7.59 6.77
CA HIS A 27 4.53 -6.81 6.15
C HIS A 27 4.07 -6.22 4.81
N HIS A 28 3.46 -7.04 3.96
CA HIS A 28 2.94 -6.59 2.67
C HIS A 28 1.86 -5.52 2.84
N LEU A 29 0.98 -5.71 3.82
CA LEU A 29 -0.09 -4.76 4.12
C LEU A 29 0.48 -3.41 4.55
N ARG A 30 1.55 -3.42 5.36
CA ARG A 30 2.24 -2.17 5.75
C ARG A 30 2.82 -1.44 4.55
N LEU A 31 3.40 -2.19 3.60
CA LEU A 31 3.94 -1.59 2.38
C LEU A 31 2.84 -0.95 1.54
N LEU A 32 1.70 -1.64 1.35
CA LEU A 32 0.58 -1.09 0.61
C LEU A 32 0.01 0.16 1.28
N ALA A 33 -0.15 0.13 2.60
CA ALA A 33 -0.66 1.28 3.34
C ALA A 33 0.27 2.48 3.22
N HIS A 34 1.57 2.25 3.31
CA HIS A 34 2.57 3.31 3.15
C HIS A 34 2.52 3.90 1.74
N CYS A 35 2.43 3.05 0.72
CA CYS A 35 2.34 3.51 -0.67
C CYS A 35 1.07 4.31 -0.91
N LEU A 36 -0.05 3.87 -0.35
CA LEU A 36 -1.32 4.60 -0.48
C LEU A 36 -1.22 6.00 0.11
N GLU A 37 -0.62 6.14 1.29
CA GLU A 37 -0.42 7.45 1.91
C GLU A 37 0.52 8.32 1.08
N SER A 38 1.56 7.72 0.48
CA SER A 38 2.45 8.45 -0.42
C SER A 38 1.71 8.96 -1.65
N PHE A 39 0.84 8.14 -2.24
CA PHE A 39 0.04 8.55 -3.40
C PHE A 39 -0.92 9.70 -3.05
N LYS A 40 -1.54 9.64 -1.88
CA LYS A 40 -2.40 10.72 -1.40
C LYS A 40 -1.62 12.02 -1.22
N ALA A 41 -0.40 11.91 -0.69
CA ALA A 41 0.48 13.07 -0.53
C ALA A 41 0.87 13.67 -1.89
N MET A 42 1.18 12.82 -2.87
CA MET A 42 1.52 13.29 -4.22
C MET A 42 0.38 14.05 -4.87
N ARG A 43 -0.86 13.62 -4.65
CA ARG A 43 -2.05 14.25 -5.24
C ARG A 43 -2.63 15.35 -4.37
N GLY A 44 -2.24 15.42 -3.11
CA GLY A 44 -2.75 16.40 -2.16
C GLY A 44 -4.19 16.16 -1.76
N GLY A 45 -4.66 14.89 -1.73
CA GLY A 45 -6.04 14.60 -1.36
C GLY A 45 -6.33 13.12 -1.17
N ASN A 46 -7.53 12.84 -0.70
CA ASN A 46 -8.03 11.51 -0.36
C ASN A 46 -9.04 10.98 -1.37
N GLU A 47 -9.11 11.57 -2.54
CA GLU A 47 -10.06 11.18 -3.59
C GLU A 47 -9.40 11.25 -4.96
N GLY A 48 -9.87 10.42 -5.87
CA GLY A 48 -9.47 10.50 -7.26
C GLY A 48 -8.51 9.41 -7.69
N LEU A 49 -7.93 9.63 -8.86
CA LEU A 49 -7.04 8.66 -9.50
C LEU A 49 -5.65 8.69 -8.88
N LEU A 50 -4.96 7.56 -8.97
CA LEU A 50 -3.56 7.47 -8.57
C LEU A 50 -2.71 8.41 -9.44
N PRO A 51 -1.61 8.95 -8.87
CA PRO A 51 -0.66 9.71 -9.70
C PRO A 51 -0.07 8.82 -10.77
N ASP A 52 0.17 9.38 -11.96
CA ASP A 52 0.76 8.62 -13.06
C ASP A 52 2.24 8.32 -12.80
N ALA A 53 2.83 7.51 -13.68
CA ALA A 53 4.23 7.08 -13.53
C ALA A 53 5.20 8.26 -13.49
N ALA A 54 4.96 9.28 -14.32
CA ALA A 54 5.82 10.47 -14.36
C ALA A 54 5.75 11.26 -13.06
N SER A 55 4.56 11.40 -12.50
CA SER A 55 4.35 12.08 -11.22
C SER A 55 5.00 11.32 -10.07
N ARG A 56 4.86 9.98 -10.06
CA ARG A 56 5.50 9.13 -9.05
C ARG A 56 7.01 9.27 -9.11
N ARG A 57 7.58 9.28 -10.31
CA ARG A 57 9.02 9.41 -10.51
C ARG A 57 9.52 10.76 -10.01
N ARG A 58 8.84 11.85 -10.34
CA ARG A 58 9.21 13.20 -9.87
C ARG A 58 9.21 13.28 -8.35
N TRP A 59 8.19 12.70 -7.72
CA TRP A 59 8.11 12.67 -6.27
C TRP A 59 9.29 11.93 -5.66
N CYS A 60 9.62 10.75 -6.21
CA CYS A 60 10.76 9.97 -5.74
C CYS A 60 12.07 10.72 -5.88
N GLU A 61 12.28 11.39 -7.02
CA GLU A 61 13.50 12.14 -7.27
C GLU A 61 13.69 13.32 -6.33
N GLN A 62 12.61 13.83 -5.74
CA GLN A 62 12.66 14.92 -4.77
C GLN A 62 13.07 14.45 -3.37
N GLN A 63 13.09 13.14 -3.13
CA GLN A 63 13.50 12.61 -1.83
C GLN A 63 15.03 12.64 -1.72
N PRO A 64 15.59 13.26 -0.64
CA PRO A 64 17.06 13.44 -0.55
C PRO A 64 17.85 12.12 -0.63
N VAL A 65 17.33 11.06 -0.04
CA VAL A 65 18.00 9.74 -0.02
C VAL A 65 18.06 9.15 -1.41
N VAL A 66 17.02 9.38 -2.23
CA VAL A 66 16.91 8.82 -3.57
C VAL A 66 17.78 9.55 -4.58
N ALA A 67 17.94 10.86 -4.41
CA ALA A 67 18.68 11.70 -5.34
C ALA A 67 20.14 11.27 -5.50
N GLU A 68 20.72 10.62 -4.49
CA GLU A 68 22.11 10.18 -4.47
C GLU A 68 22.32 8.71 -4.84
N ASP A 69 21.23 7.94 -5.01
CA ASP A 69 21.32 6.50 -5.22
C ASP A 69 20.35 6.03 -6.31
N PRO A 70 20.82 5.91 -7.58
CA PRO A 70 19.97 5.45 -8.68
C PRO A 70 19.41 4.05 -8.51
N ALA A 71 20.12 3.16 -7.82
CA ALA A 71 19.62 1.80 -7.57
C ALA A 71 18.44 1.83 -6.60
N PHE A 72 18.50 2.68 -5.59
CA PHE A 72 17.39 2.87 -4.66
C PHE A 72 16.16 3.45 -5.37
N LEU A 73 16.39 4.42 -6.30
CA LEU A 73 15.29 4.98 -7.08
C LEU A 73 14.56 3.90 -7.87
N ARG A 74 15.30 3.00 -8.52
CA ARG A 74 14.68 1.92 -9.30
C ARG A 74 13.87 0.98 -8.42
N SER A 75 14.41 0.59 -7.26
CA SER A 75 13.69 -0.26 -6.30
C SER A 75 12.42 0.41 -5.81
N LEU A 76 12.49 1.68 -5.45
CA LEU A 76 11.33 2.43 -4.97
C LEU A 76 10.27 2.55 -6.06
N MET A 77 10.68 2.83 -7.31
CA MET A 77 9.75 2.93 -8.43
C MET A 77 9.05 1.59 -8.69
N GLN A 78 9.77 0.47 -8.63
CA GLN A 78 9.17 -0.85 -8.79
C GLN A 78 8.14 -1.13 -7.70
N GLN A 79 8.47 -0.79 -6.46
CA GLN A 79 7.56 -0.96 -5.33
C GLN A 79 6.29 -0.13 -5.50
N LEU A 80 6.43 1.14 -5.88
CA LEU A 80 5.28 2.02 -6.09
C LEU A 80 4.43 1.55 -7.27
N ASN A 81 5.05 1.10 -8.36
CA ASN A 81 4.31 0.61 -9.52
C ASN A 81 3.50 -0.64 -9.18
N GLY A 82 4.08 -1.58 -8.45
CA GLY A 82 3.37 -2.78 -8.01
C GLY A 82 2.22 -2.45 -7.06
N ALA A 83 2.45 -1.54 -6.12
CA ALA A 83 1.41 -1.10 -5.21
C ALA A 83 0.28 -0.39 -5.96
N ALA A 84 0.61 0.42 -6.96
CA ALA A 84 -0.39 1.12 -7.75
C ALA A 84 -1.33 0.14 -8.45
N GLU A 85 -0.80 -0.94 -9.03
CA GLU A 85 -1.62 -1.97 -9.66
C GLU A 85 -2.57 -2.64 -8.66
N GLN A 86 -2.04 -3.02 -7.49
CA GLN A 86 -2.83 -3.70 -6.46
C GLN A 86 -3.92 -2.79 -5.91
N LEU A 87 -3.60 -1.53 -5.66
CA LEU A 87 -4.57 -0.56 -5.15
C LEU A 87 -5.65 -0.25 -6.20
N GLN A 88 -5.26 -0.15 -7.47
CA GLN A 88 -6.22 0.06 -8.54
C GLN A 88 -7.20 -1.12 -8.67
N ASP A 89 -6.69 -2.35 -8.62
CA ASP A 89 -7.50 -3.55 -8.69
C ASP A 89 -8.49 -3.62 -7.51
N LEU A 90 -8.01 -3.32 -6.31
CA LEU A 90 -8.87 -3.30 -5.13
C LEU A 90 -9.96 -2.23 -5.24
N ALA A 91 -9.59 -1.04 -5.66
CA ALA A 91 -10.54 0.06 -5.83
C ALA A 91 -11.61 -0.31 -6.86
N ASN A 92 -11.21 -0.92 -7.96
CA ASN A 92 -12.14 -1.38 -8.99
C ASN A 92 -13.13 -2.40 -8.42
N SER A 93 -12.66 -3.33 -7.60
CA SER A 93 -13.50 -4.35 -7.01
C SER A 93 -14.48 -3.77 -5.98
N LEU A 94 -14.14 -2.66 -5.35
CA LEU A 94 -15.00 -2.02 -4.34
C LEU A 94 -15.86 -0.89 -4.92
N GLY A 95 -15.69 -0.56 -6.21
CA GLY A 95 -16.42 0.54 -6.84
C GLY A 95 -16.02 1.90 -6.31
N LYS A 96 -14.77 2.07 -5.89
CA LYS A 96 -14.22 3.32 -5.36
C LYS A 96 -13.12 3.86 -6.27
N SER A 97 -12.81 5.15 -6.15
CA SER A 97 -11.57 5.65 -6.72
C SER A 97 -10.40 5.20 -5.85
N PRO A 98 -9.19 5.00 -6.43
CA PRO A 98 -8.07 4.47 -5.66
C PRO A 98 -7.70 5.27 -4.41
N LEU A 99 -7.74 6.60 -4.48
CA LEU A 99 -7.37 7.43 -3.32
C LEU A 99 -8.43 7.47 -2.24
N GLU A 100 -9.64 6.97 -2.51
CA GLU A 100 -10.67 6.81 -1.48
C GLU A 100 -10.45 5.57 -0.61
N LEU A 101 -9.55 4.68 -1.01
CA LEU A 101 -9.23 3.50 -0.21
C LEU A 101 -8.70 3.91 1.16
N GLN A 102 -9.09 3.15 2.17
CA GLN A 102 -8.66 3.35 3.54
C GLN A 102 -7.99 2.09 4.07
N LEU A 103 -7.30 2.22 5.19
CA LEU A 103 -6.62 1.10 5.81
C LEU A 103 -7.57 -0.08 6.04
N ASP A 104 -8.79 0.17 6.45
CA ASP A 104 -9.80 -0.88 6.65
C ASP A 104 -10.07 -1.68 5.38
N ASP A 105 -10.08 -1.02 4.22
CA ASP A 105 -10.26 -1.70 2.93
C ASP A 105 -9.10 -2.65 2.66
N LEU A 106 -7.88 -2.21 2.95
CA LEU A 106 -6.68 -3.02 2.74
C LEU A 106 -6.65 -4.22 3.69
N ILE A 107 -6.99 -4.01 4.94
CA ILE A 107 -7.05 -5.08 5.97
C ILE A 107 -8.08 -6.11 5.58
N THR A 108 -9.30 -5.69 5.23
CA THR A 108 -10.38 -6.59 4.85
C THR A 108 -10.00 -7.43 3.64
N ALA A 109 -9.36 -6.81 2.62
CA ALA A 109 -8.92 -7.53 1.44
C ALA A 109 -7.84 -8.55 1.76
N ALA A 110 -6.89 -8.20 2.64
CA ALA A 110 -5.82 -9.11 3.05
C ALA A 110 -6.37 -10.30 3.83
N GLU A 111 -7.31 -10.06 4.72
CA GLU A 111 -7.97 -11.12 5.50
C GLU A 111 -8.77 -12.04 4.60
N ALA A 112 -9.48 -11.50 3.61
CA ALA A 112 -10.24 -12.29 2.65
C ALA A 112 -9.33 -13.20 1.81
N ARG A 113 -8.17 -12.68 1.36
CA ARG A 113 -7.20 -13.48 0.62
C ARG A 113 -6.63 -14.61 1.47
N CYS A 114 -6.29 -14.32 2.71
CA CYS A 114 -5.74 -15.29 3.64
C CYS A 114 -6.75 -16.42 3.88
N HIS A 115 -8.01 -16.06 4.13
CA HIS A 115 -9.08 -17.02 4.32
C HIS A 115 -9.29 -17.89 3.08
N HIS A 116 -9.28 -17.29 1.91
CA HIS A 116 -9.43 -18.02 0.65
C HIS A 116 -8.28 -19.00 0.41
N GLN A 117 -7.05 -18.60 0.70
CA GLN A 117 -5.88 -19.46 0.57
C GLN A 117 -5.97 -20.67 1.53
N LEU A 118 -6.43 -20.46 2.75
CA LEU A 118 -6.61 -21.56 3.71
C LEU A 118 -7.69 -22.52 3.24
N GLN A 119 -8.79 -22.04 2.69
CA GLN A 119 -9.83 -22.90 2.13
C GLN A 119 -9.33 -23.73 0.96
N ASN A 120 -8.54 -23.10 0.07
CA ASN A 120 -7.95 -23.82 -1.07
C ASN A 120 -7.00 -24.92 -0.63
N LYS A 121 -6.18 -24.67 0.39
CA LYS A 121 -5.30 -25.68 0.95
C LYS A 121 -6.08 -26.83 1.57
N SER A 122 -7.19 -26.55 2.24
CA SER A 122 -8.05 -27.58 2.81
C SER A 122 -8.73 -28.40 1.72
N SER A 123 -9.09 -27.79 0.59
CA SER A 123 -9.70 -28.48 -0.55
C SER A 123 -8.72 -29.41 -1.24
N ASP A 124 -7.43 -29.09 -1.23
CA ASP A 124 -6.37 -29.87 -1.86
C ASP A 124 -5.89 -31.03 -0.98
N ALA A 125 -6.31 -31.09 0.27
CA ALA A 125 -5.97 -32.19 1.17
C ALA A 125 -6.72 -33.46 0.74
N PRO A 126 -6.00 -34.60 0.63
CA PRO A 126 -6.64 -35.87 0.25
C PRO A 126 -7.57 -36.41 1.33
#